data_70cc3a09116a8e32d91c9d596ee46c15
#
_entry.id   70cc3a09116a8e32d91c9d596ee46c15
#
_cell.length_a   1.000
_cell.length_b   1.000
_cell.length_c   1.000
_cell.angle_alpha   90.00
_cell.angle_beta   90.00
_cell.angle_gamma   90.00
#
_symmetry.space_group_name_H-M   'P 1'
#
loop_
_entity.id
_entity.type
_entity.pdbx_description
1 polymer ?
#
loop_
_entity_poly.entity_id
_entity_poly.type
_entity_poly.pdbx_seq_one_letter_code
_entity_poly.pdbx_strand_id
1 'polypeptide(L)'
;MARKKSGRKKTKIKFKNVFSFFMTLLIIGGILLLLFSLKIKTITVSGNSLYSDWDIVRASGLDDYPSSMQNSSLSIKKRLESSPYIKKARVTKIFLTKVNLEVEENLPLFYYVPTQKTVLSDRTAVKDNFTVPTLINYVPDKLYDSFIDKMNEVDYEIIKRMSEIKYDPNDVD
;
A
#
# COMPACT_ATOMS: atom_id res chain seq x y z
N MET A 1 -8.79 61.39 47.49
CA MET A 1 -8.49 60.17 46.66
C MET A 1 -9.62 59.97 45.66
N ALA A 2 -9.36 60.24 44.38
CA ALA A 2 -10.35 60.15 43.31
C ALA A 2 -10.22 58.78 42.63
N ARG A 3 -11.25 57.98 42.67
CA ARG A 3 -11.33 56.60 42.06
C ARG A 3 -11.63 56.73 40.57
N LYS A 4 -10.60 56.48 39.71
CA LYS A 4 -10.69 56.49 38.23
C LYS A 4 -11.55 55.29 37.79
N LYS A 5 -12.80 55.55 37.33
CA LYS A 5 -13.67 54.54 36.75
C LYS A 5 -13.10 54.15 35.37
N SER A 6 -12.59 52.92 35.28
CA SER A 6 -12.20 52.28 34.01
C SER A 6 -13.47 51.99 33.17
N GLY A 7 -13.71 52.79 32.14
CA GLY A 7 -14.81 52.59 31.23
C GLY A 7 -14.46 51.40 30.26
N ARG A 8 -15.12 50.24 30.46
CA ARG A 8 -15.10 49.17 29.49
C ARG A 8 -15.66 49.66 28.16
N LYS A 9 -14.79 49.80 27.15
CA LYS A 9 -15.21 50.06 25.75
C LYS A 9 -16.05 48.85 25.28
N LYS A 10 -17.37 49.04 25.16
CA LYS A 10 -18.25 48.06 24.51
C LYS A 10 -17.93 48.07 23.00
N THR A 11 -17.23 47.08 22.50
CA THR A 11 -17.01 46.87 21.06
C THR A 11 -18.37 46.55 20.42
N LYS A 12 -18.92 47.49 19.65
CA LYS A 12 -20.11 47.23 18.83
C LYS A 12 -19.73 46.32 17.71
N ILE A 13 -20.10 45.07 17.80
CA ILE A 13 -19.93 44.07 16.69
C ILE A 13 -20.81 44.57 15.54
N LYS A 14 -20.20 44.92 14.41
CA LYS A 14 -20.92 45.34 13.23
C LYS A 14 -21.61 44.11 12.61
N PHE A 15 -22.93 44.07 12.63
CA PHE A 15 -23.75 42.99 12.12
C PHE A 15 -23.32 42.52 10.70
N LYS A 16 -22.93 43.45 9.84
CA LYS A 16 -22.38 43.18 8.49
C LYS A 16 -21.14 42.24 8.53
N ASN A 17 -20.25 42.43 9.50
CA ASN A 17 -19.04 41.61 9.61
C ASN A 17 -19.38 40.17 10.10
N VAL A 18 -20.35 40.05 10.98
CA VAL A 18 -20.83 38.74 11.46
C VAL A 18 -21.52 37.99 10.34
N PHE A 19 -22.39 38.66 9.59
CA PHE A 19 -23.05 38.08 8.42
C PHE A 19 -22.05 37.64 7.33
N SER A 20 -21.08 38.48 7.01
CA SER A 20 -20.00 38.14 6.07
C SER A 20 -19.21 36.92 6.53
N PHE A 21 -18.89 36.82 7.80
CA PHE A 21 -18.19 35.67 8.39
C PHE A 21 -18.99 34.35 8.20
N PHE A 22 -20.29 34.37 8.54
CA PHE A 22 -21.12 33.18 8.36
C PHE A 22 -21.28 32.80 6.89
N MET A 23 -21.42 33.78 6.00
CA MET A 23 -21.49 33.55 4.55
C MET A 23 -20.21 32.88 4.01
N THR A 24 -19.04 33.38 4.45
CA THR A 24 -17.76 32.79 4.10
C THR A 24 -17.63 31.35 4.60
N LEU A 25 -18.05 31.07 5.85
CA LEU A 25 -18.04 29.74 6.44
C LEU A 25 -18.94 28.77 5.65
N LEU A 26 -20.11 29.24 5.22
CA LEU A 26 -21.06 28.45 4.44
C LEU A 26 -20.49 28.10 3.05
N ILE A 27 -19.82 29.06 2.38
CA ILE A 27 -19.17 28.81 1.09
C ILE A 27 -18.04 27.79 1.26
N ILE A 28 -17.19 27.95 2.27
CA ILE A 28 -16.11 27.00 2.56
C ILE A 28 -16.67 25.61 2.84
N GLY A 29 -17.71 25.53 3.67
CA GLY A 29 -18.40 24.26 3.95
C GLY A 29 -18.97 23.59 2.71
N GLY A 30 -19.60 24.38 1.83
CA GLY A 30 -20.11 23.90 0.55
C GLY A 30 -19.01 23.35 -0.36
N ILE A 31 -17.88 24.06 -0.47
CA ILE A 31 -16.72 23.59 -1.24
C ILE A 31 -16.16 22.29 -0.67
N LEU A 32 -16.02 22.20 0.66
CA LEU A 32 -15.54 20.96 1.30
C LEU A 32 -16.48 19.78 1.01
N LEU A 33 -17.80 19.96 1.13
CA LEU A 33 -18.77 18.92 0.81
C LEU A 33 -18.65 18.45 -0.64
N LEU A 34 -18.48 19.37 -1.59
CA LEU A 34 -18.24 19.03 -3.00
C LEU A 34 -16.96 18.23 -3.18
N LEU A 35 -15.86 18.62 -2.53
CA LEU A 35 -14.58 17.90 -2.61
C LEU A 35 -14.69 16.48 -2.03
N PHE A 36 -15.39 16.30 -0.89
CA PHE A 36 -15.62 14.99 -0.29
C PHE A 36 -16.55 14.09 -1.14
N SER A 37 -17.40 14.68 -1.96
CA SER A 37 -18.28 13.97 -2.90
C SER A 37 -17.55 13.43 -4.14
N LEU A 38 -16.33 13.92 -4.43
CA LEU A 38 -15.55 13.48 -5.60
C LEU A 38 -15.08 12.05 -5.43
N LYS A 39 -15.55 11.16 -6.31
CA LYS A 39 -15.14 9.76 -6.38
C LYS A 39 -13.93 9.56 -7.30
N ILE A 40 -13.14 8.55 -7.01
CA ILE A 40 -12.13 8.03 -7.93
C ILE A 40 -12.88 7.46 -9.15
N LYS A 41 -12.42 7.76 -10.36
CA LYS A 41 -13.05 7.32 -11.63
C LYS A 41 -12.15 6.40 -12.44
N THR A 42 -10.85 6.57 -12.31
CA THR A 42 -9.86 5.80 -13.07
C THR A 42 -8.78 5.31 -12.14
N ILE A 43 -8.50 4.02 -12.21
CA ILE A 43 -7.39 3.39 -11.50
C ILE A 43 -6.54 2.70 -12.56
N THR A 44 -5.24 2.98 -12.54
CA THR A 44 -4.26 2.34 -13.41
C THR A 44 -3.30 1.56 -12.53
N VAL A 45 -3.03 0.31 -12.89
CA VAL A 45 -2.08 -0.56 -12.20
C VAL A 45 -0.89 -0.81 -13.11
N SER A 46 0.30 -0.91 -12.55
CA SER A 46 1.54 -1.23 -13.25
C SER A 46 2.56 -1.89 -12.33
N GLY A 47 3.46 -2.69 -12.91
CA GLY A 47 4.52 -3.39 -12.17
C GLY A 47 4.08 -4.75 -11.59
N ASN A 48 2.82 -5.14 -11.80
CA ASN A 48 2.33 -6.47 -11.47
C ASN A 48 2.61 -7.45 -12.61
N SER A 49 2.91 -8.68 -12.28
CA SER A 49 3.16 -9.80 -13.22
C SER A 49 2.44 -11.07 -12.77
N LEU A 50 2.35 -11.30 -11.47
CA LEU A 50 1.74 -12.49 -10.86
C LEU A 50 0.27 -12.26 -10.52
N TYR A 51 -0.04 -11.07 -9.97
CA TYR A 51 -1.40 -10.70 -9.56
C TYR A 51 -2.10 -9.87 -10.62
N SER A 52 -3.40 -10.10 -10.79
CA SER A 52 -4.20 -9.30 -11.71
C SER A 52 -4.34 -7.85 -11.22
N ASP A 53 -4.58 -6.92 -12.16
CA ASP A 53 -4.89 -5.53 -11.81
C ASP A 53 -6.02 -5.44 -10.78
N TRP A 54 -7.02 -6.33 -10.91
CA TRP A 54 -8.17 -6.37 -10.01
C TRP A 54 -7.78 -6.76 -8.57
N ASP A 55 -6.86 -7.70 -8.40
CA ASP A 55 -6.37 -8.10 -7.08
C ASP A 55 -5.63 -6.96 -6.40
N ILE A 56 -4.82 -6.22 -7.16
CA ILE A 56 -4.13 -5.02 -6.68
C ILE A 56 -5.12 -3.91 -6.31
N VAL A 57 -6.14 -3.67 -7.15
CA VAL A 57 -7.19 -2.68 -6.87
C VAL A 57 -7.94 -3.05 -5.60
N ARG A 58 -8.30 -4.32 -5.42
CA ARG A 58 -8.96 -4.83 -4.20
C ARG A 58 -8.07 -4.69 -2.97
N ALA A 59 -6.80 -5.08 -3.06
CA ALA A 59 -5.83 -4.93 -1.97
C ALA A 59 -5.62 -3.45 -1.58
N SER A 60 -5.75 -2.54 -2.54
CA SER A 60 -5.69 -1.09 -2.31
C SER A 60 -6.93 -0.53 -1.60
N GLY A 61 -8.06 -1.28 -1.58
CA GLY A 61 -9.38 -0.84 -1.10
C GLY A 61 -10.02 0.24 -1.96
N LEU A 62 -9.81 0.14 -3.27
CA LEU A 62 -10.37 1.07 -4.28
C LEU A 62 -11.37 0.40 -5.22
N ASP A 63 -11.75 -0.84 -4.96
CA ASP A 63 -12.65 -1.65 -5.78
C ASP A 63 -14.06 -1.04 -5.95
N ASP A 64 -14.54 -0.30 -4.95
CA ASP A 64 -15.84 0.42 -4.99
C ASP A 64 -15.73 1.86 -5.49
N TYR A 65 -14.60 2.27 -6.06
CA TYR A 65 -14.37 3.65 -6.50
C TYR A 65 -14.73 4.70 -5.43
N PRO A 66 -14.14 4.64 -4.24
CA PRO A 66 -14.53 5.44 -3.11
C PRO A 66 -14.18 6.93 -3.27
N SER A 67 -14.58 7.75 -2.30
CA SER A 67 -14.21 9.17 -2.28
C SER A 67 -12.69 9.35 -2.27
N SER A 68 -12.21 10.19 -3.18
CA SER A 68 -10.78 10.49 -3.31
C SER A 68 -10.21 11.18 -2.09
N MET A 69 -10.99 12.05 -1.43
CA MET A 69 -10.53 12.80 -0.24
C MET A 69 -10.35 11.89 0.98
N GLN A 70 -11.16 10.83 1.10
CA GLN A 70 -11.07 9.88 2.22
C GLN A 70 -9.93 8.87 2.04
N ASN A 71 -9.41 8.73 0.82
CA ASN A 71 -8.36 7.78 0.48
C ASN A 71 -7.07 8.51 0.08
N SER A 72 -6.24 8.86 1.07
CA SER A 72 -4.93 9.47 0.81
C SER A 72 -3.98 8.48 0.11
N SER A 73 -3.02 9.00 -0.67
CA SER A 73 -1.99 8.15 -1.30
C SER A 73 -1.23 7.30 -0.27
N LEU A 74 -0.97 7.86 0.92
CA LEU A 74 -0.29 7.14 2.00
C LEU A 74 -1.15 6.01 2.58
N SER A 75 -2.45 6.23 2.74
CA SER A 75 -3.41 5.22 3.20
C SER A 75 -3.51 4.04 2.23
N ILE A 76 -3.62 4.35 0.94
CA ILE A 76 -3.67 3.35 -0.14
C ILE A 76 -2.36 2.55 -0.17
N LYS A 77 -1.21 3.25 -0.15
CA LYS A 77 0.11 2.62 -0.08
C LYS A 77 0.23 1.65 1.11
N LYS A 78 -0.17 2.09 2.30
CA LYS A 78 -0.15 1.24 3.51
C LYS A 78 -0.99 -0.03 3.35
N ARG A 79 -2.18 0.07 2.74
CA ARG A 79 -3.02 -1.10 2.50
C ARG A 79 -2.36 -2.08 1.53
N LEU A 80 -1.77 -1.60 0.44
CA LEU A 80 -1.03 -2.42 -0.50
C LEU A 80 0.15 -3.12 0.18
N GLU A 81 1.01 -2.37 0.87
CA GLU A 81 2.21 -2.90 1.54
C GLU A 81 1.89 -3.73 2.81
N SER A 82 0.63 -3.77 3.27
CA SER A 82 0.19 -4.71 4.32
C SER A 82 -0.08 -6.11 3.78
N SER A 83 -0.20 -6.28 2.47
CA SER A 83 -0.27 -7.58 1.82
C SER A 83 1.12 -8.20 1.77
N PRO A 84 1.31 -9.48 2.16
CA PRO A 84 2.61 -10.15 2.07
C PRO A 84 3.11 -10.26 0.62
N TYR A 85 2.22 -10.11 -0.36
CA TYR A 85 2.50 -10.26 -1.78
C TYR A 85 2.97 -8.97 -2.47
N ILE A 86 2.97 -7.84 -1.77
CA ILE A 86 3.41 -6.55 -2.28
C ILE A 86 4.63 -6.09 -1.47
N LYS A 87 5.79 -6.14 -2.08
CA LYS A 87 7.05 -5.72 -1.48
C LYS A 87 7.12 -4.20 -1.33
N LYS A 88 6.64 -3.47 -2.34
CA LYS A 88 6.65 -2.01 -2.36
C LYS A 88 5.52 -1.47 -3.23
N ALA A 89 4.95 -0.35 -2.83
CA ALA A 89 3.94 0.34 -3.63
C ALA A 89 4.23 1.84 -3.72
N ARG A 90 3.99 2.40 -4.91
CA ARG A 90 3.96 3.84 -5.15
C ARG A 90 2.56 4.22 -5.61
N VAL A 91 1.96 5.21 -4.95
CA VAL A 91 0.62 5.67 -5.24
C VAL A 91 0.66 7.12 -5.64
N THR A 92 0.29 7.41 -6.88
CA THR A 92 0.23 8.77 -7.43
C THR A 92 -1.21 9.12 -7.76
N LYS A 93 -1.69 10.23 -7.20
CA LYS A 93 -2.99 10.78 -7.53
C LYS A 93 -2.81 11.89 -8.57
N ILE A 94 -3.54 11.76 -9.67
CA ILE A 94 -3.60 12.78 -10.73
C ILE A 94 -4.97 13.44 -10.64
N PHE A 95 -4.98 14.70 -10.22
CA PHE A 95 -6.19 15.37 -9.78
C PHE A 95 -6.90 14.57 -8.68
N LEU A 96 -8.18 14.80 -8.43
CA LEU A 96 -8.93 14.10 -7.38
C LEU A 96 -9.68 12.84 -7.89
N THR A 97 -9.50 12.46 -9.15
CA THR A 97 -10.33 11.42 -9.77
C THR A 97 -9.56 10.27 -10.40
N LYS A 98 -8.24 10.39 -10.54
CA LYS A 98 -7.39 9.35 -11.12
C LYS A 98 -6.33 8.91 -10.10
N VAL A 99 -6.08 7.61 -10.02
CA VAL A 99 -5.07 7.00 -9.14
C VAL A 99 -4.22 6.05 -9.97
N ASN A 100 -2.90 6.21 -9.91
CA ASN A 100 -1.95 5.27 -10.46
C ASN A 100 -1.34 4.48 -9.31
N LEU A 101 -1.41 3.16 -9.39
CA LEU A 101 -0.82 2.18 -8.50
C LEU A 101 0.36 1.53 -9.21
N GLU A 102 1.56 1.79 -8.75
CA GLU A 102 2.79 1.13 -9.23
C GLU A 102 3.25 0.21 -8.11
N VAL A 103 3.33 -1.09 -8.38
CA VAL A 103 3.65 -2.10 -7.39
C VAL A 103 4.91 -2.87 -7.78
N GLU A 104 5.67 -3.28 -6.77
CA GLU A 104 6.72 -4.27 -6.85
C GLU A 104 6.22 -5.49 -6.08
N GLU A 105 6.02 -6.60 -6.80
CA GLU A 105 5.50 -7.82 -6.24
C GLU A 105 6.55 -8.56 -5.42
N ASN A 106 6.10 -9.25 -4.39
CA ASN A 106 6.90 -10.15 -3.59
C ASN A 106 6.74 -11.56 -4.15
N LEU A 107 7.65 -11.94 -5.06
CA LEU A 107 7.52 -13.16 -5.85
C LEU A 107 7.73 -14.41 -5.00
N PRO A 108 6.93 -15.47 -5.19
CA PRO A 108 7.17 -16.75 -4.54
C PRO A 108 8.37 -17.46 -5.18
N LEU A 109 9.31 -17.90 -4.33
CA LEU A 109 10.56 -18.52 -4.79
C LEU A 109 10.50 -20.04 -4.77
N PHE A 110 10.06 -20.62 -3.65
CA PHE A 110 9.97 -22.07 -3.47
C PHE A 110 9.01 -22.45 -2.34
N TYR A 111 8.46 -23.65 -2.42
CA TYR A 111 7.73 -24.27 -1.32
C TYR A 111 8.72 -25.03 -0.42
N TYR A 112 8.77 -24.68 0.86
CA TYR A 112 9.69 -25.28 1.82
C TYR A 112 8.99 -26.37 2.64
N VAL A 113 9.31 -27.65 2.34
CA VAL A 113 8.66 -28.80 2.96
C VAL A 113 8.76 -28.83 4.48
N PRO A 114 9.92 -28.53 5.11
CA PRO A 114 10.02 -28.56 6.56
C PRO A 114 9.06 -27.62 7.29
N THR A 115 8.70 -26.50 6.70
CA THR A 115 7.77 -25.51 7.28
C THR A 115 6.37 -25.57 6.71
N GLN A 116 6.18 -26.30 5.59
CA GLN A 116 4.93 -26.36 4.83
C GLN A 116 4.43 -24.98 4.40
N LYS A 117 5.34 -24.12 3.94
CA LYS A 117 5.05 -22.76 3.51
C LYS A 117 5.79 -22.42 2.22
N THR A 118 5.20 -21.54 1.44
CA THR A 118 5.89 -20.92 0.31
C THR A 118 6.70 -19.72 0.81
N VAL A 119 7.97 -19.67 0.43
CA VAL A 119 8.90 -18.59 0.77
C VAL A 119 8.90 -17.57 -0.36
N LEU A 120 8.73 -16.31 -0.01
CA LEU A 120 8.70 -15.18 -0.93
C LEU A 120 10.07 -14.50 -1.00
N SER A 121 10.24 -13.64 -1.99
CA SER A 121 11.52 -12.95 -2.31
C SER A 121 12.05 -12.08 -1.16
N ASP A 122 11.20 -11.62 -0.25
CA ASP A 122 11.58 -10.87 0.95
C ASP A 122 11.79 -11.75 2.20
N ARG A 123 11.85 -13.07 2.02
CA ARG A 123 11.93 -14.09 3.08
C ARG A 123 10.65 -14.32 3.88
N THR A 124 9.56 -13.63 3.56
CA THR A 124 8.25 -13.91 4.17
C THR A 124 7.76 -15.30 3.77
N ALA A 125 7.19 -16.04 4.70
CA ALA A 125 6.66 -17.39 4.45
C ALA A 125 5.13 -17.41 4.59
N VAL A 126 4.44 -17.76 3.51
CA VAL A 126 2.97 -17.80 3.41
C VAL A 126 2.47 -19.23 3.25
N LYS A 127 1.20 -19.48 3.59
CA LYS A 127 0.59 -20.83 3.49
C LYS A 127 -0.01 -21.10 2.10
N ASP A 128 -0.07 -20.11 1.25
CA ASP A 128 -0.69 -20.24 -0.06
C ASP A 128 0.19 -21.07 -1.00
N ASN A 129 -0.47 -21.84 -1.87
CA ASN A 129 0.20 -22.69 -2.84
C ASN A 129 0.42 -21.92 -4.14
N PHE A 130 1.68 -21.91 -4.57
CA PHE A 130 2.10 -21.35 -5.84
C PHE A 130 2.74 -22.43 -6.71
N THR A 131 2.77 -22.19 -8.03
CA THR A 131 3.53 -23.02 -8.96
C THR A 131 5.00 -22.62 -8.91
N VAL A 132 5.71 -23.17 -7.93
CA VAL A 132 7.12 -22.92 -7.64
C VAL A 132 7.82 -24.23 -7.30
N PRO A 133 9.15 -24.33 -7.41
CA PRO A 133 9.89 -25.53 -7.04
C PRO A 133 9.70 -25.87 -5.55
N THR A 134 9.80 -27.15 -5.27
CA THR A 134 9.73 -27.67 -3.90
C THR A 134 11.13 -27.87 -3.33
N LEU A 135 11.49 -27.16 -2.27
CA LEU A 135 12.69 -27.42 -1.49
C LEU A 135 12.40 -28.54 -0.47
N ILE A 136 12.89 -29.74 -0.77
CA ILE A 136 12.46 -30.98 -0.08
C ILE A 136 13.16 -31.25 1.25
N ASN A 137 14.40 -30.77 1.43
CA ASN A 137 15.18 -31.06 2.63
C ASN A 137 15.61 -29.77 3.37
N TYR A 138 16.06 -29.98 4.59
CA TYR A 138 16.53 -28.88 5.44
C TYR A 138 17.80 -28.25 4.86
N VAL A 139 17.81 -26.94 4.81
CA VAL A 139 19.01 -26.13 4.52
C VAL A 139 19.48 -25.53 5.85
N PRO A 140 20.76 -25.65 6.21
CA PRO A 140 21.28 -25.06 7.44
C PRO A 140 21.05 -23.56 7.53
N ASP A 141 20.67 -23.06 8.72
CA ASP A 141 20.31 -21.65 8.93
C ASP A 141 21.38 -20.65 8.43
N LYS A 142 22.66 -21.04 8.56
CA LYS A 142 23.78 -20.20 8.09
C LYS A 142 23.81 -20.02 6.56
N LEU A 143 23.23 -20.95 5.81
CA LEU A 143 23.19 -20.95 4.35
C LEU A 143 21.84 -20.51 3.80
N TYR A 144 20.81 -20.54 4.64
CA TYR A 144 19.43 -20.33 4.22
C TYR A 144 19.21 -18.92 3.62
N ASP A 145 19.74 -17.89 4.27
CA ASP A 145 19.64 -16.52 3.78
C ASP A 145 20.37 -16.32 2.44
N SER A 146 21.60 -16.85 2.34
CA SER A 146 22.37 -16.77 1.10
C SER A 146 21.72 -17.57 -0.03
N PHE A 147 21.05 -18.69 0.27
CA PHE A 147 20.28 -19.45 -0.68
C PHE A 147 19.08 -18.61 -1.23
N ILE A 148 18.35 -17.93 -0.36
CA ILE A 148 17.26 -17.05 -0.80
C ILE A 148 17.80 -15.90 -1.67
N ASP A 149 18.94 -15.32 -1.32
CA ASP A 149 19.57 -14.26 -2.10
C ASP A 149 19.95 -14.76 -3.51
N LYS A 150 20.53 -15.96 -3.60
CA LYS A 150 20.82 -16.62 -4.88
C LYS A 150 19.54 -16.91 -5.69
N MET A 151 18.48 -17.38 -5.05
CA MET A 151 17.19 -17.59 -5.71
C MET A 151 16.61 -16.29 -6.27
N ASN A 152 16.81 -15.17 -5.57
CA ASN A 152 16.39 -13.84 -6.05
C ASN A 152 17.16 -13.35 -7.29
N GLU A 153 18.36 -13.88 -7.55
CA GLU A 153 19.15 -13.57 -8.74
C GLU A 153 18.68 -14.35 -9.96
N VAL A 154 17.94 -15.45 -9.76
CA VAL A 154 17.43 -16.29 -10.85
C VAL A 154 16.20 -15.64 -11.48
N ASP A 155 16.12 -15.64 -12.81
CA ASP A 155 14.94 -15.19 -13.52
C ASP A 155 13.70 -15.99 -13.07
N TYR A 156 12.63 -15.27 -12.74
CA TYR A 156 11.39 -15.88 -12.23
C TYR A 156 10.78 -16.90 -13.22
N GLU A 157 10.95 -16.68 -14.53
CA GLU A 157 10.50 -17.65 -15.55
C GLU A 157 11.29 -18.98 -15.48
N ILE A 158 12.54 -18.93 -15.02
CA ILE A 158 13.34 -20.13 -14.76
C ILE A 158 12.85 -20.81 -13.49
N ILE A 159 12.64 -20.04 -12.42
CA ILE A 159 12.10 -20.57 -11.14
C ILE A 159 10.81 -21.37 -11.38
N LYS A 160 9.88 -20.82 -12.16
CA LYS A 160 8.61 -21.52 -12.49
C LYS A 160 8.78 -22.83 -13.25
N ARG A 161 9.92 -23.06 -13.91
CA ARG A 161 10.23 -24.29 -14.64
C ARG A 161 10.95 -25.33 -13.80
N MET A 162 11.46 -24.96 -12.64
CA MET A 162 12.05 -25.91 -11.71
C MET A 162 10.93 -26.70 -11.01
N SER A 163 11.11 -27.99 -10.85
CA SER A 163 10.16 -28.83 -10.12
C SER A 163 10.56 -29.03 -8.65
N GLU A 164 11.86 -29.22 -8.43
CA GLU A 164 12.39 -29.61 -7.13
C GLU A 164 13.79 -29.03 -6.92
N ILE A 165 14.08 -28.66 -5.68
CA ILE A 165 15.39 -28.22 -5.21
C ILE A 165 15.80 -29.10 -4.04
N LYS A 166 17.05 -29.56 -4.05
CA LYS A 166 17.62 -30.35 -2.96
C LYS A 166 18.97 -29.75 -2.56
N TYR A 167 19.10 -29.48 -1.27
CA TYR A 167 20.39 -29.12 -0.70
C TYR A 167 21.27 -30.38 -0.55
N ASP A 168 22.48 -30.38 -1.10
CA ASP A 168 23.50 -31.40 -0.89
C ASP A 168 24.68 -30.82 -0.09
N PRO A 169 24.94 -31.31 1.14
CA PRO A 169 26.05 -30.82 1.95
C PRO A 169 27.43 -31.15 1.38
N ASN A 170 27.53 -32.06 0.40
CA ASN A 170 28.79 -32.43 -0.23
C ASN A 170 29.09 -31.61 -1.51
N ASP A 171 28.10 -30.87 -2.01
CA ASP A 171 28.20 -30.05 -3.21
C ASP A 171 28.28 -28.56 -2.79
N VAL A 172 29.35 -28.22 -2.09
CA VAL A 172 29.60 -26.87 -1.56
C VAL A 172 30.75 -26.27 -2.41
N ASP A 173 30.44 -25.84 -3.62
CA ASP A 173 31.30 -24.97 -4.43
C ASP A 173 30.79 -23.51 -4.40
#